data_883411ecca9211e7e26a53dca1204054
#
_entry.id   883411ecca9211e7e26a53dca1204054
#
_cell.length_a   1.000
_cell.length_b   1.000
_cell.length_c   1.000
_cell.angle_alpha   90.00
_cell.angle_beta   90.00
_cell.angle_gamma   90.00
#
_symmetry.space_group_name_H-M   'P 1'
#
loop_
_entity.id
_entity.type
_entity.pdbx_description
1 polymer ?
#
loop_
_entity_poly.entity_id
_entity_poly.type
_entity_poly.pdbx_seq_one_letter_code
_entity_poly.pdbx_strand_id
1 'polypeptide(L)'
;MNKASGDDGIPVKLFQVLKYDAVKVLHSIGQQIWKTQQWPQDWKSSVFIPIPKKGNAKECSNYRTIALISHKVMLKILQARLQQYVNHELPDVQAGQRKGRRTRDQIANIHWIIKKARELQKNIYFCFIYYAKVFDCVFQKKLWKILKVMQISDHFICLLRNLYAGQEATVRTEQQTRSK
;
A
#
# COMPACT_ATOMS: atom_id res chain seq x y z
N MET A 1 0.24 -7.52 22.79
CA MET A 1 1.01 -7.75 21.55
C MET A 1 2.01 -6.61 21.38
N ASN A 2 3.30 -6.89 21.48
CA ASN A 2 4.35 -5.91 21.21
C ASN A 2 4.46 -5.76 19.68
N LYS A 3 3.95 -4.65 19.14
CA LYS A 3 4.23 -4.30 17.75
C LYS A 3 5.62 -3.66 17.69
N ALA A 4 6.43 -4.07 16.72
CA ALA A 4 7.73 -3.47 16.49
C ALA A 4 7.58 -1.96 16.26
N SER A 5 8.49 -1.16 16.82
CA SER A 5 8.61 0.26 16.49
C SER A 5 9.06 0.42 15.05
N GLY A 6 8.68 1.54 14.42
CA GLY A 6 9.25 1.96 13.14
C GLY A 6 10.75 2.28 13.27
N ASP A 7 11.32 2.80 12.20
CA ASP A 7 12.74 3.24 12.19
C ASP A 7 13.00 4.45 13.11
N ASP A 8 11.94 5.19 13.39
CA ASP A 8 11.89 6.31 14.34
C ASP A 8 11.98 5.88 15.82
N GLY A 9 11.99 4.57 16.10
CA GLY A 9 12.03 4.02 17.46
C GLY A 9 10.79 4.30 18.31
N ILE A 10 9.76 4.96 17.76
CA ILE A 10 8.55 5.35 18.49
C ILE A 10 7.58 4.17 18.64
N PRO A 11 7.36 3.63 19.83
CA PRO A 11 6.44 2.52 20.02
C PRO A 11 4.99 3.00 19.87
N VAL A 12 4.15 2.17 19.23
CA VAL A 12 2.71 2.45 19.06
C VAL A 12 2.00 2.70 20.39
N LYS A 13 2.50 2.13 21.49
CA LYS A 13 1.99 2.37 22.85
C LYS A 13 2.05 3.85 23.26
N LEU A 14 3.04 4.60 22.78
CA LEU A 14 3.15 6.02 23.09
C LEU A 14 1.93 6.81 22.58
N PHE A 15 1.46 6.50 21.37
CA PHE A 15 0.24 7.12 20.83
C PHE A 15 -1.02 6.74 21.63
N GLN A 16 -1.04 5.57 22.25
CA GLN A 16 -2.16 5.16 23.11
C GLN A 16 -2.17 5.90 24.44
N VAL A 17 -0.99 6.24 24.99
CA VAL A 17 -0.84 7.00 26.23
C VAL A 17 -1.14 8.47 25.99
N LEU A 18 -0.56 9.06 24.95
CA LEU A 18 -0.69 10.50 24.64
C LEU A 18 -2.05 10.87 24.04
N LYS A 19 -2.84 9.91 23.58
CA LYS A 19 -4.21 10.07 23.04
C LYS A 19 -4.43 11.40 22.30
N TYR A 20 -4.99 12.38 22.99
CA TYR A 20 -5.41 13.67 22.42
C TYR A 20 -4.24 14.54 21.94
N ASP A 21 -3.15 14.59 22.69
CA ASP A 21 -1.98 15.40 22.32
C ASP A 21 -1.24 14.82 21.11
N ALA A 22 -1.15 13.48 21.01
CA ALA A 22 -0.62 12.84 19.82
C ALA A 22 -1.46 13.15 18.57
N VAL A 23 -2.79 13.21 18.70
CA VAL A 23 -3.67 13.59 17.59
C VAL A 23 -3.45 15.04 17.18
N LYS A 24 -3.31 15.98 18.13
CA LYS A 24 -3.01 17.39 17.84
C LYS A 24 -1.69 17.54 17.07
N VAL A 25 -0.63 16.88 17.54
CA VAL A 25 0.69 16.93 16.88
C VAL A 25 0.61 16.37 15.47
N LEU A 26 0.03 15.18 15.28
CA LEU A 26 -0.15 14.58 13.96
C LEU A 26 -1.01 15.45 13.03
N HIS A 27 -2.04 16.10 13.57
CA HIS A 27 -2.88 17.01 12.80
C HIS A 27 -2.09 18.25 12.37
N SER A 28 -1.30 18.85 13.27
CA SER A 28 -0.45 20.00 12.95
C SER A 28 0.58 19.65 11.85
N ILE A 29 1.27 18.51 11.99
CA ILE A 29 2.20 18.02 10.98
C ILE A 29 1.47 17.79 9.65
N GLY A 30 0.31 17.15 9.68
CA GLY A 30 -0.51 16.92 8.47
C GLY A 30 -0.93 18.22 7.78
N GLN A 31 -1.33 19.24 8.54
CA GLN A 31 -1.65 20.56 8.00
C GLN A 31 -0.42 21.24 7.38
N GLN A 32 0.74 21.14 8.03
CA GLN A 32 1.98 21.71 7.51
C GLN A 32 2.36 21.03 6.18
N ILE A 33 2.36 19.70 6.13
CA ILE A 33 2.63 18.94 4.91
C ILE A 33 1.65 19.33 3.80
N TRP A 34 0.37 19.47 4.13
CA TRP A 34 -0.65 19.88 3.16
C TRP A 34 -0.40 21.27 2.60
N LYS A 35 -0.05 22.25 3.45
CA LYS A 35 0.20 23.64 3.05
C LYS A 35 1.49 23.80 2.27
N THR A 36 2.57 23.20 2.74
CA THR A 36 3.92 23.37 2.16
C THR A 36 4.21 22.39 1.04
N GLN A 37 3.46 21.28 0.96
CA GLN A 37 3.73 20.13 0.10
C GLN A 37 5.09 19.47 0.33
N GLN A 38 5.73 19.77 1.42
CA GLN A 38 7.01 19.21 1.81
C GLN A 38 6.82 18.10 2.83
N TRP A 39 7.46 16.98 2.58
CA TRP A 39 7.48 15.86 3.50
C TRP A 39 8.71 15.93 4.39
N PRO A 40 8.61 15.58 5.68
CA PRO A 40 9.78 15.41 6.54
C PRO A 40 10.77 14.45 5.90
N GLN A 41 12.07 14.75 5.98
CA GLN A 41 13.10 13.93 5.34
C GLN A 41 13.10 12.49 5.90
N ASP A 42 12.92 12.34 7.20
CA ASP A 42 12.83 11.03 7.85
C ASP A 42 11.67 10.16 7.34
N TRP A 43 10.64 10.79 6.78
CA TRP A 43 9.50 10.06 6.21
C TRP A 43 9.76 9.56 4.79
N LYS A 44 10.83 10.00 4.17
CA LYS A 44 11.27 9.52 2.85
C LYS A 44 12.17 8.29 2.95
N SER A 45 12.65 7.97 4.14
CA SER A 45 13.41 6.75 4.40
C SER A 45 12.49 5.58 4.74
N SER A 46 12.78 4.43 4.19
CA SER A 46 12.04 3.18 4.43
C SER A 46 13.01 2.05 4.75
N VAL A 47 12.66 1.22 5.72
CA VAL A 47 13.44 0.02 6.03
C VAL A 47 12.74 -1.19 5.46
N PHE A 48 13.41 -1.90 4.55
CA PHE A 48 12.93 -3.15 3.99
C PHE A 48 13.43 -4.36 4.78
N ILE A 49 12.50 -5.21 5.20
CA ILE A 49 12.78 -6.50 5.80
C ILE A 49 12.54 -7.58 4.73
N PRO A 50 13.60 -8.29 4.28
CA PRO A 50 13.45 -9.38 3.34
C PRO A 50 12.88 -10.63 4.05
N ILE A 51 11.79 -11.17 3.54
CA ILE A 51 11.21 -12.44 4.00
C ILE A 51 11.45 -13.50 2.92
N PRO A 52 12.11 -14.61 3.23
CA PRO A 52 12.35 -15.66 2.25
C PRO A 52 11.03 -16.32 1.83
N LYS A 53 10.91 -16.56 0.52
CA LYS A 53 9.93 -17.48 -0.05
C LYS A 53 10.47 -18.92 -0.01
N LYS A 54 9.62 -19.88 -0.31
CA LYS A 54 10.07 -21.24 -0.58
C LYS A 54 10.95 -21.22 -1.84
N GLY A 55 12.18 -21.75 -1.76
CA GLY A 55 13.13 -21.80 -2.88
C GLY A 55 14.57 -21.48 -2.46
N ASN A 56 15.42 -21.20 -3.44
CA ASN A 56 16.83 -20.91 -3.21
C ASN A 56 17.01 -19.53 -2.53
N ALA A 57 17.52 -19.53 -1.30
CA ALA A 57 17.74 -18.31 -0.53
C ALA A 57 18.87 -17.41 -1.09
N LYS A 58 19.65 -17.88 -2.06
CA LYS A 58 20.71 -17.08 -2.70
C LYS A 58 20.17 -16.12 -3.78
N GLU A 59 18.93 -16.30 -4.22
CA GLU A 59 18.33 -15.48 -5.26
C GLU A 59 17.44 -14.38 -4.67
N CYS A 60 17.71 -13.13 -5.01
CA CYS A 60 16.91 -11.97 -4.56
C CYS A 60 15.44 -12.07 -4.99
N SER A 61 15.14 -12.74 -6.10
CA SER A 61 13.76 -13.00 -6.58
C SER A 61 12.94 -13.85 -5.61
N ASN A 62 13.59 -14.64 -4.77
CA ASN A 62 12.97 -15.51 -3.78
C ASN A 62 12.67 -14.83 -2.45
N TYR A 63 12.78 -13.51 -2.40
CA TYR A 63 12.37 -12.73 -1.22
C TYR A 63 11.13 -11.90 -1.48
N ARG A 64 10.31 -11.73 -0.44
CA ARG A 64 9.29 -10.70 -0.34
C ARG A 64 9.83 -9.63 0.59
N THR A 65 9.68 -8.37 0.22
CA THR A 65 10.06 -7.26 1.10
C THR A 65 8.85 -6.74 1.85
N ILE A 66 9.01 -6.48 3.14
CA ILE A 66 8.06 -5.70 3.94
C ILE A 66 8.71 -4.36 4.22
N ALA A 67 8.05 -3.26 3.81
CA ALA A 67 8.50 -1.93 4.13
C ALA A 67 7.99 -1.51 5.51
N LEU A 68 8.89 -1.10 6.39
CA LEU A 68 8.58 -0.36 7.60
C LEU A 68 8.65 1.13 7.28
N ILE A 69 7.54 1.82 7.52
CA ILE A 69 7.39 3.25 7.22
C ILE A 69 6.85 3.97 8.45
N SER A 70 7.40 5.15 8.76
CA SER A 70 7.02 5.97 9.91
C SER A 70 5.71 6.74 9.66
N HIS A 71 5.43 7.11 8.42
CA HIS A 71 4.31 7.98 8.03
C HIS A 71 2.99 7.26 7.72
N LYS A 72 2.80 6.06 8.25
CA LYS A 72 1.62 5.21 7.97
C LYS A 72 0.28 5.90 8.27
N VAL A 73 0.23 6.73 9.29
CA VAL A 73 -1.00 7.45 9.66
C VAL A 73 -1.39 8.43 8.56
N MET A 74 -0.43 9.22 8.07
CA MET A 74 -0.67 10.19 6.99
C MET A 74 -1.06 9.49 5.70
N LEU A 75 -0.41 8.37 5.34
CA LEU A 75 -0.80 7.58 4.18
C LEU A 75 -2.24 7.06 4.28
N LYS A 76 -2.71 6.69 5.47
CA LYS A 76 -4.11 6.29 5.66
C LYS A 76 -5.08 7.45 5.45
N ILE A 77 -4.73 8.65 5.86
CA ILE A 77 -5.54 9.86 5.62
C ILE A 77 -5.63 10.13 4.11
N LEU A 78 -4.49 10.09 3.41
CA LEU A 78 -4.47 10.26 1.96
C LEU A 78 -5.24 9.16 1.24
N GLN A 79 -5.07 7.91 1.67
CA GLN A 79 -5.82 6.77 1.14
C GLN A 79 -7.33 6.96 1.29
N ALA A 80 -7.81 7.39 2.47
CA ALA A 80 -9.23 7.63 2.71
C ALA A 80 -9.80 8.72 1.79
N ARG A 81 -9.03 9.76 1.52
CA ARG A 81 -9.41 10.82 0.56
C ARG A 81 -9.44 10.30 -0.88
N LEU A 82 -8.41 9.57 -1.30
CA LEU A 82 -8.36 8.98 -2.64
C LEU A 82 -9.48 7.95 -2.87
N GLN A 83 -9.85 7.21 -1.83
CA GLN A 83 -10.84 6.14 -1.93
C GLN A 83 -12.19 6.63 -2.45
N GLN A 84 -12.56 7.88 -2.18
CA GLN A 84 -13.79 8.47 -2.67
C GLN A 84 -13.79 8.56 -4.19
N TYR A 85 -12.70 9.03 -4.78
CA TYR A 85 -12.54 9.12 -6.24
C TYR A 85 -12.41 7.73 -6.89
N VAL A 86 -11.55 6.88 -6.31
CA VAL A 86 -11.29 5.54 -6.83
C VAL A 86 -12.55 4.67 -6.86
N ASN A 87 -13.40 4.76 -5.85
CA ASN A 87 -14.64 3.97 -5.82
C ASN A 87 -15.60 4.31 -6.96
N HIS A 88 -15.58 5.54 -7.45
CA HIS A 88 -16.39 5.97 -8.60
C HIS A 88 -15.87 5.43 -9.93
N GLU A 89 -14.56 5.36 -10.07
CA GLU A 89 -13.90 5.01 -11.33
C GLU A 89 -13.68 3.49 -11.51
N LEU A 90 -13.67 2.74 -10.39
CA LEU A 90 -13.43 1.30 -10.46
C LEU A 90 -14.69 0.57 -10.95
N PRO A 91 -14.56 -0.25 -12.01
CA PRO A 91 -15.67 -1.06 -12.50
C PRO A 91 -16.10 -2.08 -11.41
N ASP A 92 -17.37 -2.48 -11.46
CA ASP A 92 -17.94 -3.40 -10.46
C ASP A 92 -17.28 -4.78 -10.43
N VAL A 93 -16.68 -5.18 -11.52
CA VAL A 93 -15.94 -6.45 -11.61
C VAL A 93 -14.63 -6.43 -10.84
N GLN A 94 -14.07 -5.25 -10.53
CA GLN A 94 -12.86 -5.12 -9.75
C GLN A 94 -13.13 -5.48 -8.29
N ALA A 95 -12.61 -6.60 -7.82
CA ALA A 95 -12.74 -7.04 -6.44
C ALA A 95 -11.52 -6.74 -5.57
N GLY A 96 -10.33 -6.72 -6.17
CA GLY A 96 -9.08 -6.49 -5.46
C GLY A 96 -9.01 -5.11 -4.82
N GLN A 97 -8.52 -5.03 -3.57
CA GLN A 97 -8.34 -3.79 -2.79
C GLN A 97 -9.64 -2.98 -2.56
N ARG A 98 -10.79 -3.59 -2.72
CA ARG A 98 -12.09 -2.95 -2.56
C ARG A 98 -12.74 -3.35 -1.23
N LYS A 99 -13.23 -2.35 -0.47
CA LYS A 99 -13.94 -2.60 0.79
C LYS A 99 -15.23 -3.40 0.53
N GLY A 100 -15.47 -4.44 1.31
CA GLY A 100 -16.65 -5.30 1.17
C GLY A 100 -16.54 -6.39 0.10
N ARG A 101 -15.52 -6.38 -0.74
CA ARG A 101 -15.25 -7.46 -1.72
C ARG A 101 -14.25 -8.46 -1.14
N ARG A 102 -14.65 -9.70 -0.99
CA ARG A 102 -13.82 -10.76 -0.38
C ARG A 102 -13.40 -11.78 -1.44
N THR A 103 -12.23 -12.37 -1.29
CA THR A 103 -11.78 -13.49 -2.14
C THR A 103 -12.79 -14.64 -2.16
N ARG A 104 -13.45 -14.90 -1.03
CA ARG A 104 -14.48 -15.92 -0.89
C ARG A 104 -15.67 -15.69 -1.84
N ASP A 105 -16.08 -14.43 -2.01
CA ASP A 105 -17.18 -14.07 -2.91
C ASP A 105 -16.78 -14.30 -4.37
N GLN A 106 -15.52 -14.03 -4.72
CA GLN A 106 -15.01 -14.28 -6.07
C GLN A 106 -14.92 -15.77 -6.37
N ILE A 107 -14.54 -16.59 -5.41
CA ILE A 107 -14.54 -18.06 -5.54
C ILE A 107 -15.98 -18.56 -5.75
N ALA A 108 -16.94 -18.04 -4.99
CA ALA A 108 -18.36 -18.38 -5.15
C ALA A 108 -18.88 -18.02 -6.53
N ASN A 109 -18.50 -16.84 -7.07
CA ASN A 109 -18.85 -16.43 -8.43
C ASN A 109 -18.33 -17.41 -9.49
N ILE A 110 -17.06 -17.85 -9.37
CA ILE A 110 -16.49 -18.84 -10.29
C ILE A 110 -17.25 -20.16 -10.20
N HIS A 111 -17.56 -20.64 -9.01
CA HIS A 111 -18.34 -21.87 -8.80
C HIS A 111 -19.73 -21.73 -9.42
N TRP A 112 -20.37 -20.58 -9.27
CA TRP A 112 -21.68 -20.33 -9.88
C TRP A 112 -21.62 -20.36 -11.42
N ILE A 113 -20.60 -19.75 -12.03
CA ILE A 113 -20.38 -19.77 -13.48
C ILE A 113 -20.19 -21.22 -13.97
N ILE A 114 -19.37 -22.02 -13.28
CA ILE A 114 -19.14 -23.43 -13.62
C ILE A 114 -20.43 -24.21 -13.54
N LYS A 115 -21.23 -24.02 -12.48
CA LYS A 115 -22.52 -24.68 -12.32
C LYS A 115 -23.47 -24.34 -13.45
N LYS A 116 -23.60 -23.06 -13.81
CA LYS A 116 -24.46 -22.60 -14.91
C LYS A 116 -24.02 -23.12 -16.26
N ALA A 117 -22.72 -23.18 -16.53
CA ALA A 117 -22.21 -23.75 -17.76
C ALA A 117 -22.56 -25.26 -17.91
N ARG A 118 -22.47 -26.00 -16.79
CA ARG A 118 -22.88 -27.42 -16.77
C ARG A 118 -24.38 -27.59 -17.01
N GLU A 119 -25.22 -26.82 -16.35
CA GLU A 119 -26.68 -26.82 -16.53
C GLU A 119 -27.06 -26.56 -18.01
N LEU A 120 -26.32 -25.67 -18.69
CA LEU A 120 -26.57 -25.27 -20.06
C LEU A 120 -25.77 -26.13 -21.08
N GLN A 121 -25.03 -27.13 -20.62
CA GLN A 121 -24.15 -27.98 -21.43
C GLN A 121 -23.18 -27.18 -22.32
N LYS A 122 -22.69 -26.03 -21.82
CA LYS A 122 -21.74 -25.17 -22.52
C LYS A 122 -20.33 -25.34 -21.97
N ASN A 123 -19.36 -25.44 -22.88
CA ASN A 123 -17.95 -25.43 -22.54
C ASN A 123 -17.55 -24.03 -22.15
N ILE A 124 -16.80 -23.89 -21.03
CA ILE A 124 -16.19 -22.64 -20.59
C ILE A 124 -14.69 -22.84 -20.41
N TYR A 125 -13.94 -21.80 -20.69
CA TYR A 125 -12.49 -21.78 -20.55
C TYR A 125 -12.10 -20.64 -19.60
N PHE A 126 -11.21 -20.95 -18.64
CA PHE A 126 -10.68 -19.96 -17.71
C PHE A 126 -9.21 -19.68 -18.03
N CYS A 127 -8.85 -18.41 -18.10
CA CYS A 127 -7.47 -17.97 -18.16
C CYS A 127 -7.15 -17.16 -16.92
N PHE A 128 -6.16 -17.61 -16.13
CA PHE A 128 -5.69 -16.92 -14.94
C PHE A 128 -4.35 -16.26 -15.23
N ILE A 129 -4.32 -14.91 -15.13
CA ILE A 129 -3.11 -14.14 -15.36
C ILE A 129 -2.57 -13.67 -14.02
N TYR A 130 -1.35 -14.09 -13.69
CA TYR A 130 -0.65 -13.69 -12.48
C TYR A 130 0.49 -12.74 -12.80
N TYR A 131 0.41 -11.52 -12.27
CA TYR A 131 1.48 -10.54 -12.42
C TYR A 131 2.48 -10.68 -11.28
N ALA A 132 3.74 -10.98 -11.61
CA ALA A 132 4.83 -10.94 -10.63
C ALA A 132 5.18 -9.48 -10.30
N LYS A 133 5.32 -9.16 -9.00
CA LYS A 133 5.77 -7.84 -8.52
C LYS A 133 4.99 -6.65 -9.13
N VAL A 134 3.68 -6.74 -9.18
CA VAL A 134 2.80 -5.74 -9.82
C VAL A 134 3.02 -4.31 -9.30
N PHE A 135 3.30 -4.15 -8.01
CA PHE A 135 3.54 -2.84 -7.39
C PHE A 135 4.89 -2.24 -7.79
N ASP A 136 5.90 -3.07 -8.08
CA ASP A 136 7.22 -2.61 -8.50
C ASP A 136 7.22 -2.15 -9.97
N CYS A 137 6.23 -2.58 -10.75
CA CYS A 137 6.10 -2.29 -12.18
C CYS A 137 5.21 -1.08 -12.49
N VAL A 138 4.80 -0.31 -11.50
CA VAL A 138 3.92 0.85 -11.70
C VAL A 138 4.67 2.01 -12.33
N PHE A 139 4.27 2.41 -13.54
CA PHE A 139 4.80 3.60 -14.19
C PHE A 139 4.23 4.87 -13.56
N GLN A 140 5.02 5.53 -12.72
CA GLN A 140 4.62 6.75 -12.01
C GLN A 140 4.06 7.82 -12.94
N LYS A 141 4.69 8.07 -14.11
CA LYS A 141 4.20 9.06 -15.08
C LYS A 141 2.77 8.76 -15.56
N LYS A 142 2.44 7.48 -15.77
CA LYS A 142 1.09 7.06 -16.15
C LYS A 142 0.12 7.21 -14.97
N LEU A 143 0.56 6.86 -13.77
CA LEU A 143 -0.24 7.02 -12.56
C LEU A 143 -0.70 8.48 -12.38
N TRP A 144 0.21 9.44 -12.50
CA TRP A 144 -0.13 10.87 -12.37
C TRP A 144 -1.13 11.34 -13.43
N LYS A 145 -1.03 10.83 -14.66
CA LYS A 145 -2.02 11.11 -15.72
C LYS A 145 -3.40 10.56 -15.38
N ILE A 146 -3.46 9.33 -14.89
CA ILE A 146 -4.72 8.69 -14.49
C ILE A 146 -5.38 9.47 -13.36
N LEU A 147 -4.62 9.86 -12.33
CA LEU A 147 -5.15 10.65 -11.22
C LEU A 147 -5.73 12.00 -11.68
N LYS A 148 -5.12 12.63 -12.70
CA LYS A 148 -5.69 13.84 -13.33
C LYS A 148 -7.00 13.58 -14.05
N VAL A 149 -7.08 12.48 -14.81
CA VAL A 149 -8.32 12.08 -15.49
C VAL A 149 -9.43 11.80 -14.49
N MET A 150 -9.10 11.24 -13.34
CA MET A 150 -10.03 11.05 -12.21
C MET A 150 -10.40 12.35 -11.47
N GLN A 151 -10.03 13.51 -12.00
CA GLN A 151 -10.31 14.84 -11.43
C GLN A 151 -9.76 15.07 -10.02
N ILE A 152 -8.69 14.34 -9.67
CA ILE A 152 -7.97 14.60 -8.42
C ILE A 152 -7.19 15.90 -8.57
N SER A 153 -7.28 16.78 -7.57
CA SER A 153 -6.67 18.10 -7.61
C SER A 153 -5.15 18.03 -7.84
N ASP A 154 -4.63 18.97 -8.62
CA ASP A 154 -3.18 19.06 -8.87
C ASP A 154 -2.38 19.22 -7.58
N HIS A 155 -2.95 19.91 -6.57
CA HIS A 155 -2.34 20.02 -5.25
C HIS A 155 -2.12 18.66 -4.59
N PHE A 156 -3.12 17.78 -4.64
CA PHE A 156 -3.04 16.42 -4.08
C PHE A 156 -2.05 15.56 -4.88
N ILE A 157 -2.08 15.66 -6.20
CA ILE A 157 -1.13 14.93 -7.07
C ILE A 157 0.31 15.39 -6.81
N CYS A 158 0.53 16.70 -6.64
CA CYS A 158 1.85 17.23 -6.30
C CYS A 158 2.33 16.72 -4.95
N LEU A 159 1.47 16.69 -3.94
CA LEU A 159 1.76 16.13 -2.64
C LEU A 159 2.23 14.66 -2.72
N LEU A 160 1.52 13.84 -3.50
CA LEU A 160 1.92 12.45 -3.74
C LEU A 160 3.26 12.35 -4.49
N ARG A 161 3.47 13.16 -5.52
CA ARG A 161 4.75 13.19 -6.25
C ARG A 161 5.92 13.51 -5.34
N ASN A 162 5.75 14.50 -4.45
CA ASN A 162 6.79 14.91 -3.52
C ASN A 162 7.09 13.83 -2.48
N LEU A 163 6.10 12.98 -2.13
CA LEU A 163 6.33 11.81 -1.32
C LEU A 163 7.19 10.76 -2.04
N TYR A 164 6.93 10.52 -3.34
CA TYR A 164 7.71 9.56 -4.12
C TYR A 164 9.08 10.10 -4.55
N ALA A 165 9.26 11.42 -4.56
CA ALA A 165 10.53 12.03 -4.92
C ALA A 165 11.55 11.92 -3.80
N GLY A 166 12.73 11.38 -4.11
CA GLY A 166 13.84 11.26 -3.17
C GLY A 166 13.59 10.24 -2.05
N GLN A 167 12.77 9.21 -2.31
CA GLN A 167 12.65 8.08 -1.37
C GLN A 167 13.92 7.26 -1.37
N GLU A 168 14.39 6.93 -0.19
CA GLU A 168 15.53 6.06 0.08
C GLU A 168 15.06 4.78 0.77
N ALA A 169 15.75 3.69 0.51
CA ALA A 169 15.43 2.41 1.12
C ALA A 169 16.70 1.74 1.64
N THR A 170 16.67 1.32 2.90
CA THR A 170 17.69 0.48 3.51
C THR A 170 17.15 -0.93 3.72
N VAL A 171 18.00 -1.93 3.51
CA VAL A 171 17.63 -3.32 3.76
C VAL A 171 18.21 -3.75 5.09
N ARG A 172 17.32 -4.15 6.02
CA ARG A 172 17.75 -4.70 7.32
C ARG A 172 17.84 -6.22 7.22
N THR A 173 19.04 -6.74 7.38
CA THR A 173 19.31 -8.18 7.48
C THR A 173 19.50 -8.59 8.94
N GLU A 174 19.28 -9.87 9.28
CA GLU A 174 19.40 -10.37 10.67
C GLU A 174 20.80 -10.20 11.27
N GLN A 175 21.84 -10.08 10.45
CA GLN A 175 23.20 -9.86 10.91
C GLN A 175 23.43 -8.48 11.53
N GLN A 176 22.66 -7.45 11.14
CA GLN A 176 22.78 -6.11 11.72
C GLN A 176 22.12 -5.97 13.11
N THR A 177 21.32 -6.93 13.52
CA THR A 177 20.61 -6.89 14.82
C THR A 177 21.48 -7.48 15.96
N ARG A 178 22.60 -8.15 15.65
CA ARG A 178 23.49 -8.76 16.65
C ARG A 178 24.69 -7.90 17.06
N SER A 179 24.84 -6.72 16.51
CA SER A 179 25.96 -5.80 16.76
C SER A 179 25.55 -4.50 17.48
N LYS A 180 24.60 -4.60 18.43
CA LYS A 180 24.35 -3.55 19.43
C LYS A 180 24.06 -4.17 20.79
#